data_1c79bd1d2af189e336cac7cbdc09606d
#
_entry.id   1c79bd1d2af189e336cac7cbdc09606d
#
_cell.length_a   1.000
_cell.length_b   1.000
_cell.length_c   1.000
_cell.angle_alpha   90.00
_cell.angle_beta   90.00
_cell.angle_gamma   90.00
#
_symmetry.space_group_name_H-M   'P 1'
#
loop_
_entity.id
_entity.type
_entity.pdbx_description
1 polymer ?
#
loop_
_entity_poly.entity_id
_entity_poly.type
_entity_poly.pdbx_seq_one_letter_code
_entity_poly.pdbx_strand_id
1 'polypeptide(L)'
;MKLLLNTALSWTRAAVIILMAHKAVFFDRDGVLNIDKAYLYKIDELEWIEGALEAITYLTQSGYLVFVVTNQSGIARGYYTVAEMEKLHQYMSDIVFNSGGKIEKFYYCPHLPSGSVAEYAVDCECRKPKPGLILQAMA
;
A
#
# COMPACT_ATOMS: atom_id res chain seq x y z
N MET A 1 0.21 -13.74 18.36
CA MET A 1 -1.25 -13.95 18.54
C MET A 1 -1.50 -15.21 19.35
N LYS A 2 -2.48 -15.19 20.21
CA LYS A 2 -2.71 -16.27 21.17
C LYS A 2 -3.88 -17.16 20.75
N LEU A 3 -3.69 -18.45 20.86
CA LEU A 3 -4.71 -19.43 20.57
C LEU A 3 -5.67 -19.57 21.74
N LEU A 4 -6.96 -19.52 21.47
CA LEU A 4 -8.01 -19.58 22.49
C LEU A 4 -8.96 -20.76 22.34
N LEU A 5 -8.56 -21.76 21.64
CA LEU A 5 -9.43 -22.84 21.21
C LEU A 5 -9.62 -23.95 22.21
N ASN A 6 -9.99 -23.68 23.35
CA ASN A 6 -9.93 -24.72 24.36
C ASN A 6 -11.27 -25.19 24.90
N THR A 7 -12.37 -24.70 24.41
CA THR A 7 -13.63 -24.99 25.13
C THR A 7 -14.72 -25.60 24.30
N ALA A 8 -15.22 -24.97 23.32
CA ALA A 8 -16.42 -25.43 22.67
C ALA A 8 -16.18 -25.89 21.23
N LEU A 9 -16.55 -27.09 20.94
CA LEU A 9 -16.46 -27.63 19.58
C LEU A 9 -17.30 -26.84 18.58
N SER A 10 -18.40 -26.28 19.03
CA SER A 10 -19.32 -25.52 18.17
C SER A 10 -18.73 -24.26 17.55
N TRP A 11 -17.73 -23.64 18.19
CA TRP A 11 -17.12 -22.41 17.72
C TRP A 11 -15.67 -22.58 17.27
N THR A 12 -15.16 -23.78 17.26
CA THR A 12 -13.76 -24.06 16.90
C THR A 12 -13.37 -23.55 15.53
N ARG A 13 -14.24 -23.66 14.56
CA ARG A 13 -13.97 -23.19 13.20
C ARG A 13 -13.76 -21.67 13.15
N ALA A 14 -14.67 -20.94 13.77
CA ALA A 14 -14.59 -19.49 13.84
C ALA A 14 -13.33 -19.06 14.63
N ALA A 15 -13.06 -19.73 15.72
CA ALA A 15 -11.88 -19.44 16.53
C ALA A 15 -10.56 -19.69 15.77
N VAL A 16 -10.45 -20.74 14.99
CA VAL A 16 -9.28 -21.00 14.16
C VAL A 16 -9.03 -19.86 13.16
N ILE A 17 -10.06 -19.37 12.51
CA ILE A 17 -9.95 -18.26 11.56
C ILE A 17 -9.47 -16.97 12.26
N ILE A 18 -10.05 -16.67 13.42
CA ILE A 18 -9.71 -15.46 14.20
C ILE A 18 -8.25 -15.46 14.68
N LEU A 19 -7.73 -16.63 14.96
CA LEU A 19 -6.42 -16.78 15.58
C LEU A 19 -5.26 -16.95 14.59
N MET A 20 -5.54 -16.96 13.30
CA MET A 20 -4.50 -17.00 12.29
C MET A 20 -3.70 -15.69 12.29
N ALA A 21 -2.40 -15.79 12.47
CA ALA A 21 -1.51 -14.66 12.31
C ALA A 21 -1.36 -14.32 10.83
N HIS A 22 -1.57 -13.06 10.48
CA HIS A 22 -1.33 -12.57 9.13
C HIS A 22 0.12 -12.13 8.98
N LYS A 23 0.76 -12.56 7.90
CA LYS A 23 2.04 -12.02 7.45
C LYS A 23 1.77 -10.90 6.46
N ALA A 24 2.50 -9.81 6.56
CA ALA A 24 2.34 -8.65 5.69
C ALA A 24 3.64 -8.34 4.96
N VAL A 25 3.49 -7.85 3.72
CA VAL A 25 4.59 -7.33 2.90
C VAL A 25 4.25 -5.89 2.54
N PHE A 26 5.23 -5.01 2.66
CA PHE A 26 5.14 -3.61 2.33
C PHE A 26 6.04 -3.30 1.14
N PHE A 27 5.45 -2.85 0.06
CA PHE A 27 6.17 -2.41 -1.14
C PHE A 27 6.20 -0.89 -1.21
N ASP A 28 7.31 -0.35 -1.67
CA ASP A 28 7.28 0.99 -2.25
C ASP A 28 6.59 0.95 -3.62
N ARG A 29 6.10 2.07 -4.10
CA ARG A 29 5.46 2.16 -5.40
C ARG A 29 6.47 2.43 -6.51
N ASP A 30 6.98 3.65 -6.55
CA ASP A 30 7.86 4.13 -7.63
C ASP A 30 9.25 3.48 -7.54
N GLY A 31 9.69 2.87 -8.62
CA GLY A 31 10.95 2.15 -8.67
C GLY A 31 10.91 0.71 -8.14
N VAL A 32 9.75 0.26 -7.63
CA VAL A 32 9.55 -1.10 -7.11
C VAL A 32 8.40 -1.81 -7.81
N LEU A 33 7.21 -1.22 -7.82
CA LEU A 33 6.06 -1.77 -8.54
C LEU A 33 5.96 -1.24 -9.96
N ASN A 34 6.23 0.02 -10.14
CA ASN A 34 6.25 0.68 -11.44
C ASN A 34 7.56 1.40 -11.70
N ILE A 35 7.86 1.60 -12.97
CA ILE A 35 9.01 2.42 -13.39
C ILE A 35 8.85 3.81 -12.79
N ASP A 36 9.90 4.30 -12.15
CA ASP A 36 9.91 5.64 -11.58
C ASP A 36 10.01 6.68 -12.70
N LYS A 37 8.95 7.46 -12.86
CA LYS A 37 8.85 8.57 -13.81
C LYS A 37 8.85 9.92 -13.09
N ALA A 38 9.51 10.00 -11.96
CA ALA A 38 9.57 11.11 -11.03
C ALA A 38 8.22 11.37 -10.34
N TYR A 39 7.21 11.84 -11.03
CA TYR A 39 5.92 12.24 -10.43
C TYR A 39 4.75 11.59 -11.15
N LEU A 40 4.77 10.26 -11.23
CA LEU A 40 3.73 9.50 -11.89
C LEU A 40 2.39 9.63 -11.16
N TYR A 41 1.37 10.11 -11.91
CA TYR A 41 -0.01 10.16 -11.46
C TYR A 41 -1.02 9.80 -12.55
N LYS A 42 -0.59 9.77 -13.81
CA LYS A 42 -1.46 9.47 -14.94
C LYS A 42 -1.49 7.97 -15.23
N ILE A 43 -2.68 7.46 -15.47
CA ILE A 43 -2.90 6.04 -15.76
C ILE A 43 -2.19 5.61 -17.05
N ASP A 44 -2.24 6.43 -18.07
CA ASP A 44 -1.64 6.13 -19.39
C ASP A 44 -0.10 6.16 -19.39
N GLU A 45 0.49 6.70 -18.34
CA GLU A 45 1.94 6.69 -18.14
C GLU A 45 2.43 5.54 -17.25
N LEU A 46 1.51 4.76 -16.68
CA LEU A 46 1.86 3.64 -15.80
C LEU A 46 2.59 2.54 -16.58
N GLU A 47 3.71 2.14 -16.05
CA GLU A 47 4.54 1.09 -16.60
C GLU A 47 5.04 0.21 -15.46
N TRP A 48 4.57 -1.04 -15.42
CA TRP A 48 4.92 -1.97 -14.38
C TRP A 48 6.38 -2.41 -14.50
N ILE A 49 7.03 -2.61 -13.37
CA ILE A 49 8.32 -3.32 -13.34
C ILE A 49 8.06 -4.80 -13.63
N GLU A 50 8.89 -5.38 -14.47
CA GLU A 50 8.82 -6.79 -14.81
C GLU A 50 8.83 -7.66 -13.56
N GLY A 51 7.88 -8.57 -13.45
CA GLY A 51 7.74 -9.47 -12.32
C GLY A 51 6.96 -8.90 -11.12
N ALA A 52 6.61 -7.61 -11.12
CA ALA A 52 5.91 -7.01 -9.98
C ALA A 52 4.50 -7.60 -9.76
N LEU A 53 3.72 -7.74 -10.82
CA LEU A 53 2.38 -8.33 -10.74
C LEU A 53 2.44 -9.80 -10.31
N GLU A 54 3.37 -10.56 -10.85
CA GLU A 54 3.59 -11.96 -10.50
C GLU A 54 4.02 -12.11 -9.04
N ALA A 55 4.88 -11.24 -8.55
CA ALA A 55 5.30 -11.25 -7.15
C ALA A 55 4.14 -10.97 -6.18
N ILE A 56 3.33 -9.97 -6.48
CA ILE A 56 2.15 -9.64 -5.66
C ILE A 56 1.17 -10.81 -5.67
N THR A 57 0.90 -11.38 -6.83
CA THR A 57 0.01 -12.54 -6.98
C THR A 57 0.50 -13.73 -6.18
N TYR A 58 1.78 -14.05 -6.29
CA TYR A 58 2.40 -15.14 -5.52
C TYR A 58 2.27 -14.92 -4.01
N LEU A 59 2.58 -13.72 -3.52
CA LEU A 59 2.48 -13.39 -2.10
C LEU A 59 1.03 -13.47 -1.60
N THR A 60 0.09 -12.93 -2.37
CA THR A 60 -1.34 -13.00 -2.03
C THR A 60 -1.80 -14.44 -1.92
N GLN A 61 -1.47 -15.28 -2.89
CA GLN A 61 -1.84 -16.69 -2.91
C GLN A 61 -1.13 -17.50 -1.83
N SER A 62 0.01 -17.02 -1.35
CA SER A 62 0.76 -17.61 -0.24
C SER A 62 0.26 -17.14 1.14
N GLY A 63 -0.83 -16.37 1.20
CA GLY A 63 -1.46 -15.93 2.44
C GLY A 63 -0.87 -14.65 3.04
N TYR A 64 -0.07 -13.90 2.28
CA TYR A 64 0.44 -12.61 2.73
C TYR A 64 -0.58 -11.49 2.44
N LEU A 65 -0.69 -10.56 3.37
CA LEU A 65 -1.32 -9.27 3.11
C LEU A 65 -0.30 -8.35 2.43
N VAL A 66 -0.69 -7.74 1.33
CA VAL A 66 0.20 -6.86 0.56
C VAL A 66 -0.26 -5.41 0.71
N PHE A 67 0.64 -4.56 1.14
CA PHE A 67 0.43 -3.13 1.29
C PHE A 67 1.44 -2.35 0.46
N VAL A 68 1.06 -1.15 0.07
CA VAL A 68 1.98 -0.19 -0.57
C VAL A 68 2.18 1.00 0.36
N VAL A 69 3.44 1.42 0.54
CA VAL A 69 3.84 2.57 1.34
C VAL A 69 4.71 3.48 0.49
N THR A 70 4.24 4.69 0.20
CA THR A 70 4.87 5.55 -0.81
C THR A 70 4.93 7.02 -0.39
N ASN A 71 6.05 7.68 -0.66
CA ASN A 71 6.13 9.13 -0.59
C ASN A 71 5.61 9.73 -1.89
N GLN A 72 4.64 10.64 -1.80
CA GLN A 72 3.99 11.29 -2.93
C GLN A 72 4.11 12.82 -2.82
N SER A 73 5.33 13.30 -2.78
CA SER A 73 5.63 14.74 -2.60
C SER A 73 5.21 15.61 -3.79
N GLY A 74 4.87 15.04 -4.92
CA GLY A 74 4.29 15.77 -6.04
C GLY A 74 3.01 16.52 -5.67
N ILE A 75 2.27 16.01 -4.68
CA ILE A 75 1.08 16.68 -4.14
C ILE A 75 1.48 18.00 -3.46
N ALA A 76 2.47 17.97 -2.57
CA ALA A 76 2.98 19.18 -1.92
C ALA A 76 3.63 20.17 -2.90
N ARG A 77 4.14 19.67 -4.02
CA ARG A 77 4.71 20.50 -5.09
C ARG A 77 3.66 21.10 -6.02
N GLY A 78 2.40 20.67 -5.92
CA GLY A 78 1.32 21.14 -6.77
C GLY A 78 1.31 20.50 -8.17
N TYR A 79 2.00 19.39 -8.37
CA TYR A 79 2.07 18.71 -9.67
C TYR A 79 0.84 17.86 -9.96
N TYR A 80 0.20 17.33 -8.94
CA TYR A 80 -1.04 16.60 -9.02
C TYR A 80 -1.74 16.61 -7.66
N THR A 81 -3.01 16.26 -7.66
CA THR A 81 -3.87 16.23 -6.47
C THR A 81 -3.90 14.85 -5.83
N VAL A 82 -4.38 14.79 -4.59
CA VAL A 82 -4.69 13.51 -3.91
C VAL A 82 -5.66 12.69 -4.74
N ALA A 83 -6.72 13.31 -5.27
CA ALA A 83 -7.72 12.61 -6.08
C ALA A 83 -7.13 11.97 -7.34
N GLU A 84 -6.22 12.66 -8.03
CA GLU A 84 -5.53 12.12 -9.20
C GLU A 84 -4.62 10.94 -8.83
N MET A 85 -3.90 11.03 -7.74
CA MET A 85 -3.09 9.93 -7.22
C MET A 85 -3.97 8.73 -6.83
N GLU A 86 -5.05 8.95 -6.12
CA GLU A 86 -5.96 7.89 -5.71
C GLU A 86 -6.60 7.17 -6.90
N LYS A 87 -6.88 7.90 -7.97
CA LYS A 87 -7.37 7.31 -9.22
C LYS A 87 -6.34 6.34 -9.83
N LEU A 88 -5.07 6.71 -9.84
CA LEU A 88 -4.00 5.81 -10.27
C LEU A 88 -3.90 4.59 -9.33
N HIS A 89 -3.95 4.78 -8.04
CA HIS A 89 -3.88 3.69 -7.05
C HIS A 89 -5.04 2.70 -7.22
N GLN A 90 -6.25 3.20 -7.47
CA GLN A 90 -7.41 2.35 -7.74
C GLN A 90 -7.21 1.52 -9.02
N TYR A 91 -6.73 2.15 -10.07
CA TYR A 91 -6.42 1.47 -11.33
C TYR A 91 -5.35 0.38 -11.13
N MET A 92 -4.30 0.65 -10.37
CA MET A 92 -3.28 -0.34 -10.03
C MET A 92 -3.86 -1.50 -9.22
N SER A 93 -4.73 -1.22 -8.25
CA SER A 93 -5.43 -2.26 -7.48
C SER A 93 -6.28 -3.16 -8.35
N ASP A 94 -6.99 -2.59 -9.32
CA ASP A 94 -7.84 -3.33 -10.25
C ASP A 94 -7.01 -4.27 -11.14
N ILE A 95 -5.88 -3.80 -11.66
CA ILE A 95 -4.95 -4.62 -12.46
C ILE A 95 -4.40 -5.79 -11.63
N VAL A 96 -3.97 -5.51 -10.40
CA VAL A 96 -3.47 -6.55 -9.48
C VAL A 96 -4.55 -7.60 -9.20
N PHE A 97 -5.77 -7.15 -8.91
CA PHE A 97 -6.89 -8.03 -8.65
C PHE A 97 -7.22 -8.92 -9.85
N ASN A 98 -7.24 -8.36 -11.04
CA ASN A 98 -7.48 -9.11 -12.29
C ASN A 98 -6.34 -10.10 -12.61
N SER A 99 -5.16 -9.89 -12.06
CA SER A 99 -4.02 -10.80 -12.17
C SER A 99 -4.00 -11.92 -11.12
N GLY A 100 -4.96 -11.93 -10.19
CA GLY A 100 -5.06 -12.92 -9.12
C GLY A 100 -4.39 -12.53 -7.81
N GLY A 101 -3.89 -11.30 -7.69
CA GLY A 101 -3.34 -10.74 -6.47
C GLY A 101 -4.31 -9.81 -5.75
N LYS A 102 -3.85 -9.19 -4.70
CA LYS A 102 -4.59 -8.18 -3.96
C LYS A 102 -3.64 -7.23 -3.24
N ILE A 103 -3.81 -5.94 -3.46
CA ILE A 103 -3.25 -4.90 -2.61
C ILE A 103 -4.33 -4.50 -1.61
N GLU A 104 -4.06 -4.68 -0.32
CA GLU A 104 -5.02 -4.35 0.73
C GLU A 104 -5.25 -2.85 0.81
N LYS A 105 -4.17 -2.07 0.77
CA LYS A 105 -4.25 -0.61 0.82
C LYS A 105 -2.96 0.03 0.36
N PHE A 106 -3.10 1.23 -0.20
CA PHE A 106 -2.02 2.19 -0.42
C PHE A 106 -1.98 3.18 0.74
N TYR A 107 -0.85 3.26 1.42
CA TYR A 107 -0.54 4.31 2.37
C TYR A 107 0.44 5.28 1.74
N TYR A 108 0.16 6.55 1.81
CA TYR A 108 0.98 7.57 1.15
C TYR A 108 1.25 8.75 2.07
N CYS A 109 2.36 9.43 1.84
CA CYS A 109 2.69 10.70 2.46
C CYS A 109 2.69 11.80 1.39
N PRO A 110 1.77 12.77 1.47
CA PRO A 110 1.72 13.86 0.50
C PRO A 110 2.63 15.04 0.87
N HIS A 111 3.28 14.99 2.03
CA HIS A 111 3.96 16.13 2.62
C HIS A 111 5.37 16.33 2.10
N LEU A 112 5.76 17.59 2.00
CA LEU A 112 7.13 18.04 1.77
C LEU A 112 7.27 19.43 2.40
N PRO A 113 8.14 19.64 3.41
CA PRO A 113 8.27 20.93 4.07
C PRO A 113 8.54 22.11 3.13
N SER A 114 9.29 21.87 2.05
CA SER A 114 9.60 22.86 1.00
C SER A 114 8.58 22.92 -0.14
N GLY A 115 7.43 22.28 0.00
CA GLY A 115 6.38 22.26 -1.02
C GLY A 115 5.73 23.62 -1.24
N SER A 116 5.11 23.79 -2.40
CA SER A 116 4.41 25.04 -2.76
C SER A 116 2.95 25.08 -2.35
N VAL A 117 2.35 23.92 -2.05
CA VAL A 117 0.97 23.83 -1.57
C VAL A 117 0.97 23.88 -0.06
N ALA A 118 0.49 24.98 0.52
CA ALA A 118 0.60 25.27 1.95
C ALA A 118 0.04 24.15 2.87
N GLU A 119 -1.06 23.53 2.48
CA GLU A 119 -1.69 22.42 3.22
C GLU A 119 -0.75 21.22 3.41
N TYR A 120 0.11 20.95 2.43
CA TYR A 120 1.03 19.82 2.44
C TYR A 120 2.49 20.21 2.67
N ALA A 121 2.78 21.50 2.77
CA ALA A 121 4.13 22.02 3.01
C ALA A 121 4.44 22.00 4.52
N VAL A 122 4.42 20.84 5.12
CA VAL A 122 4.58 20.64 6.56
C VAL A 122 5.55 19.48 6.84
N ASP A 123 6.17 19.52 8.01
CA ASP A 123 6.87 18.37 8.55
C ASP A 123 5.84 17.35 9.11
N CYS A 124 6.16 16.08 9.03
CA CYS A 124 5.24 15.02 9.43
C CYS A 124 6.00 13.77 9.90
N GLU A 125 5.27 12.83 10.48
CA GLU A 125 5.82 11.54 10.88
C GLU A 125 5.60 10.43 9.83
N CYS A 126 4.87 10.71 8.74
CA CYS A 126 4.55 9.70 7.73
C CYS A 126 5.53 9.63 6.56
N ARG A 127 6.34 10.68 6.33
CA ARG A 127 7.32 10.68 5.23
C ARG A 127 8.46 9.72 5.52
N LYS A 128 8.63 8.70 4.65
CA LYS A 128 9.76 7.76 4.75
C LYS A 128 11.11 8.54 4.69
N PRO A 129 12.09 8.21 5.52
CA PRO A 129 12.24 6.98 6.32
C PRO A 129 11.53 6.96 7.68
N LYS A 130 10.76 7.97 8.05
CA LYS A 130 9.96 7.93 9.28
C LYS A 130 8.90 6.81 9.18
N PRO A 131 8.55 6.14 10.28
CA PRO A 131 7.76 4.91 10.24
C PRO A 131 6.24 5.10 10.18
N GLY A 132 5.75 6.33 10.09
CA GLY A 132 4.32 6.64 10.24
C GLY A 132 3.39 5.85 9.33
N LEU A 133 3.75 5.63 8.07
CA LEU A 133 2.91 4.85 7.14
C LEU A 133 2.78 3.39 7.55
N ILE A 134 3.87 2.77 8.00
CA ILE A 134 3.85 1.38 8.46
C ILE A 134 3.06 1.27 9.76
N LEU A 135 3.21 2.22 10.68
CA LEU A 135 2.45 2.24 11.93
C LEU A 135 0.94 2.40 11.67
N GLN A 136 0.54 3.19 10.68
CA GLN A 136 -0.85 3.28 10.26
C GLN A 136 -1.39 1.94 9.74
N ALA A 137 -0.60 1.21 8.98
CA ALA A 137 -0.99 -0.09 8.45
C ALA A 137 -1.11 -1.17 9.53
N MET A 138 -0.35 -1.05 10.59
CA MET A 138 -0.35 -2.00 11.73
C MET A 138 -1.46 -1.73 12.76
N ALA A 139 -2.10 -0.61 12.68
CA ALA A 139 -3.12 -0.21 13.64
C ALA A 139 -4.47 -0.98 13.51
#